data_745df4936279daf41c380aeda19058d4
#
_entry.id   745df4936279daf41c380aeda19058d4
#
_cell.length_a   1.000
_cell.length_b   1.000
_cell.length_c   1.000
_cell.angle_alpha   90.00
_cell.angle_beta   90.00
_cell.angle_gamma   90.00
#
_symmetry.space_group_name_H-M   'P 1'
#
loop_
_entity.id
_entity.type
_entity.pdbx_description
1 polymer ?
#
loop_
_entity_poly.entity_id
_entity_poly.type
_entity_poly.pdbx_seq_one_letter_code
_entity_poly.pdbx_strand_id
1 'polypeptide(L)'
;MIFSQKTTIILLLALQLIFIFIIFQSFAVHYAYLHIVFSTVAIVLAIYILNSSENPAYKLAWIVPLVIVPIFTVVLYILLKNQFSTRKVRNLYAKKSANTRPFLKTNKQIMSYLHESEPDFYKLANYVDKSGGYPVCGNTEVTYFPLGEDKYKAMLEELQKAQEFIFMEYFIIDDGEMWREIVKILLEKAKAGVEVRLLYDGMGSQFTLPFRYKKKLTDQGVKCLVFNPFRPMLSTIQNNRDHRKILVIDGNVAFNGGVNIADEYINRKERFGHWKDTAVMLKGDGVWNFTMMFLQMWEVISGDKTENNMYRPTV
;
A
#
# COMPACT_ATOMS: atom_id res chain seq x y z
N MET A 1 -9.18 26.66 9.15
CA MET A 1 -9.72 26.90 7.86
C MET A 1 -9.78 25.63 7.02
N ILE A 2 -10.79 25.34 6.32
CA ILE A 2 -11.98 26.05 5.98
C ILE A 2 -12.89 25.13 5.15
N PHE A 3 -12.40 24.23 4.35
CA PHE A 3 -13.26 23.27 3.67
C PHE A 3 -12.83 21.85 4.02
N SER A 4 -13.81 20.98 4.26
CA SER A 4 -13.53 19.55 4.39
C SER A 4 -12.93 19.08 3.05
N GLN A 5 -12.08 18.08 3.06
CA GLN A 5 -11.48 17.57 1.82
C GLN A 5 -12.54 17.09 0.82
N LYS A 6 -13.70 16.59 1.30
CA LYS A 6 -14.85 16.26 0.45
C LYS A 6 -15.38 17.51 -0.27
N THR A 7 -15.51 18.63 0.44
CA THR A 7 -15.95 19.90 -0.14
C THR A 7 -14.97 20.41 -1.20
N THR A 8 -13.65 20.27 -0.96
CA THR A 8 -12.62 20.65 -1.93
C THR A 8 -12.69 19.80 -3.20
N ILE A 9 -12.91 18.49 -3.08
CA ILE A 9 -13.06 17.58 -4.23
C ILE A 9 -14.31 17.95 -5.04
N ILE A 10 -15.45 18.16 -4.36
CA ILE A 10 -16.69 18.55 -5.02
C ILE A 10 -16.52 19.89 -5.74
N LEU A 11 -15.85 20.85 -5.11
CA LEU A 11 -15.60 22.16 -5.68
C LEU A 11 -14.68 22.09 -6.91
N LEU A 12 -13.65 21.25 -6.87
CA LEU A 12 -12.76 21.01 -8.02
C LEU A 12 -13.50 20.33 -9.17
N LEU A 13 -14.33 19.34 -8.89
CA LEU A 13 -15.16 18.67 -9.90
C LEU A 13 -16.18 19.64 -10.51
N ALA A 14 -16.84 20.47 -9.70
CA ALA A 14 -17.78 21.49 -10.17
C ALA A 14 -17.05 22.53 -11.03
N LEU A 15 -15.89 23.03 -10.62
CA LEU A 15 -15.04 23.94 -11.38
C LEU A 15 -14.61 23.32 -12.73
N GLN A 16 -14.29 22.05 -12.72
CA GLN A 16 -13.89 21.31 -13.91
C GLN A 16 -15.05 21.15 -14.90
N LEU A 17 -16.27 20.89 -14.42
CA LEU A 17 -17.47 20.83 -15.24
C LEU A 17 -17.83 22.21 -15.81
N ILE A 18 -17.74 23.27 -14.99
CA ILE A 18 -17.94 24.66 -15.43
C ILE A 18 -16.92 25.06 -16.49
N PHE A 19 -15.64 24.71 -16.31
CA PHE A 19 -14.59 24.97 -17.27
C PHE A 19 -14.82 24.25 -18.60
N ILE A 20 -15.25 22.98 -18.57
CA ILE A 20 -15.65 22.23 -19.76
C ILE A 20 -16.82 22.90 -20.46
N PHE A 21 -17.84 23.34 -19.71
CA PHE A 21 -19.02 24.02 -20.26
C PHE A 21 -18.65 25.36 -20.91
N ILE A 22 -17.80 26.18 -20.28
CA ILE A 22 -17.32 27.45 -20.82
C ILE A 22 -16.51 27.23 -22.11
N ILE A 23 -15.64 26.22 -22.13
CA ILE A 23 -14.90 25.85 -23.35
C ILE A 23 -15.88 25.50 -24.48
N PHE A 24 -16.90 24.72 -24.19
CA PHE A 24 -17.89 24.31 -25.17
C PHE A 24 -18.65 25.52 -25.79
N GLN A 25 -19.02 26.50 -24.97
CA GLN A 25 -19.73 27.70 -25.42
C GLN A 25 -18.85 28.71 -26.19
N SER A 26 -17.59 28.88 -25.76
CA SER A 26 -16.72 29.93 -26.29
C SER A 26 -16.02 29.58 -27.63
N PHE A 27 -15.99 28.29 -28.00
CA PHE A 27 -15.17 27.80 -29.12
C PHE A 27 -15.94 27.36 -30.37
N ALA A 28 -17.21 27.73 -30.51
CA ALA A 28 -18.03 27.27 -31.65
C ALA A 28 -17.39 27.53 -33.03
N VAL A 29 -16.67 28.62 -33.23
CA VAL A 29 -16.04 28.98 -34.52
C VAL A 29 -14.69 28.28 -34.74
N HIS A 30 -13.90 28.07 -33.66
CA HIS A 30 -12.59 27.40 -33.76
C HIS A 30 -12.68 25.88 -33.51
N TYR A 31 -13.87 25.40 -33.11
CA TYR A 31 -14.11 24.01 -32.72
C TYR A 31 -13.79 23.01 -33.84
N ALA A 32 -14.06 23.36 -35.10
CA ALA A 32 -13.79 22.44 -36.22
C ALA A 32 -12.31 22.08 -36.38
N TYR A 33 -11.41 23.05 -36.29
CA TYR A 33 -9.96 22.80 -36.34
C TYR A 33 -9.46 22.01 -35.17
N LEU A 34 -9.87 22.40 -33.97
CA LEU A 34 -9.53 21.66 -32.71
C LEU A 34 -10.06 20.23 -32.80
N HIS A 35 -11.29 20.04 -33.24
CA HIS A 35 -11.88 18.73 -33.39
C HIS A 35 -11.09 17.82 -34.35
N ILE A 36 -10.67 18.34 -35.50
CA ILE A 36 -9.85 17.59 -36.46
C ILE A 36 -8.51 17.18 -35.84
N VAL A 37 -7.81 18.11 -35.20
CA VAL A 37 -6.52 17.82 -34.55
C VAL A 37 -6.67 16.77 -33.45
N PHE A 38 -7.63 16.96 -32.53
CA PHE A 38 -7.82 16.01 -31.43
C PHE A 38 -8.37 14.66 -31.91
N SER A 39 -9.18 14.62 -32.94
CA SER A 39 -9.64 13.35 -33.55
C SER A 39 -8.48 12.59 -34.19
N THR A 40 -7.57 13.28 -34.87
CA THR A 40 -6.36 12.65 -35.41
C THR A 40 -5.49 12.08 -34.29
N VAL A 41 -5.26 12.85 -33.22
CA VAL A 41 -4.52 12.38 -32.04
C VAL A 41 -5.26 11.22 -31.39
N ALA A 42 -6.59 11.25 -31.28
CA ALA A 42 -7.39 10.18 -30.74
C ALA A 42 -7.26 8.86 -31.50
N ILE A 43 -7.24 8.93 -32.87
CA ILE A 43 -7.01 7.76 -33.70
C ILE A 43 -5.62 7.17 -33.45
N VAL A 44 -4.58 7.98 -33.40
CA VAL A 44 -3.22 7.53 -33.13
C VAL A 44 -3.13 6.90 -31.73
N LEU A 45 -3.75 7.52 -30.72
CA LEU A 45 -3.83 6.98 -29.35
C LEU A 45 -4.63 5.67 -29.32
N ALA A 46 -5.73 5.56 -30.03
CA ALA A 46 -6.51 4.33 -30.08
C ALA A 46 -5.69 3.17 -30.68
N ILE A 47 -4.95 3.41 -31.75
CA ILE A 47 -4.03 2.42 -32.33
C ILE A 47 -2.94 2.04 -31.33
N TYR A 48 -2.36 3.01 -30.64
CA TYR A 48 -1.36 2.76 -29.59
C TYR A 48 -1.93 1.90 -28.45
N ILE A 49 -3.15 2.21 -27.97
CA ILE A 49 -3.82 1.47 -26.91
C ILE A 49 -4.15 0.04 -27.38
N LEU A 50 -4.62 -0.15 -28.60
CA LEU A 50 -4.91 -1.46 -29.18
C LEU A 50 -3.68 -2.37 -29.17
N ASN A 51 -2.52 -1.83 -29.52
CA ASN A 51 -1.26 -2.56 -29.58
C ASN A 51 -0.56 -2.72 -28.21
N SER A 52 -1.09 -2.13 -27.13
CA SER A 52 -0.51 -2.29 -25.80
C SER A 52 -0.80 -3.69 -25.23
N SER A 53 -0.01 -4.14 -24.24
CA SER A 53 -0.22 -5.40 -23.52
C SER A 53 -1.24 -5.31 -22.37
N GLU A 54 -2.07 -4.26 -22.35
CA GLU A 54 -3.04 -4.03 -21.28
C GLU A 54 -4.27 -4.93 -21.41
N ASN A 55 -5.00 -5.09 -20.29
CA ASN A 55 -6.23 -5.86 -20.28
C ASN A 55 -7.26 -5.29 -21.27
N PRO A 56 -7.94 -6.13 -22.07
CA PRO A 56 -8.93 -5.70 -23.06
C PRO A 56 -10.03 -4.78 -22.50
N ALA A 57 -10.50 -5.01 -21.28
CA ALA A 57 -11.50 -4.16 -20.65
C ALA A 57 -11.00 -2.72 -20.44
N TYR A 58 -9.74 -2.54 -20.05
CA TYR A 58 -9.13 -1.20 -19.94
C TYR A 58 -8.93 -0.54 -21.30
N LYS A 59 -8.57 -1.32 -22.34
CA LYS A 59 -8.48 -0.79 -23.72
C LYS A 59 -9.82 -0.21 -24.16
N LEU A 60 -10.90 -0.97 -23.99
CA LEU A 60 -12.25 -0.52 -24.34
C LEU A 60 -12.68 0.72 -23.55
N ALA A 61 -12.38 0.75 -22.24
CA ALA A 61 -12.70 1.90 -21.39
C ALA A 61 -12.05 3.21 -21.87
N TRP A 62 -10.94 3.15 -22.63
CA TRP A 62 -10.31 4.31 -23.23
C TRP A 62 -10.73 4.55 -24.68
N ILE A 63 -10.84 3.49 -25.49
CA ILE A 63 -11.13 3.61 -26.93
C ILE A 63 -12.54 4.15 -27.15
N VAL A 64 -13.53 3.66 -26.41
CA VAL A 64 -14.92 4.12 -26.58
C VAL A 64 -15.05 5.63 -26.34
N PRO A 65 -14.59 6.23 -25.24
CA PRO A 65 -14.62 7.68 -25.05
C PRO A 65 -13.74 8.45 -26.07
N LEU A 66 -12.61 7.88 -26.53
CA LEU A 66 -11.77 8.50 -27.56
C LEU A 66 -12.53 8.71 -28.86
N VAL A 67 -13.41 7.76 -29.23
CA VAL A 67 -14.23 7.85 -30.45
C VAL A 67 -15.39 8.84 -30.26
N ILE A 68 -16.02 8.86 -29.07
CA ILE A 68 -17.23 9.67 -28.81
C ILE A 68 -16.88 11.14 -28.51
N VAL A 69 -15.86 11.38 -27.66
CA VAL A 69 -15.48 12.72 -27.19
C VAL A 69 -13.97 12.91 -27.24
N PRO A 70 -13.38 13.00 -28.45
CA PRO A 70 -11.93 12.96 -28.66
C PRO A 70 -11.17 14.04 -27.89
N ILE A 71 -11.63 15.28 -27.90
CA ILE A 71 -10.94 16.41 -27.27
C ILE A 71 -10.76 16.15 -25.76
N PHE A 72 -11.85 15.86 -25.08
CA PHE A 72 -11.82 15.59 -23.64
C PHE A 72 -10.99 14.36 -23.30
N THR A 73 -11.21 13.27 -24.05
CA THR A 73 -10.56 11.98 -23.73
C THR A 73 -9.07 12.00 -23.99
N VAL A 74 -8.58 12.68 -25.04
CA VAL A 74 -7.15 12.85 -25.29
C VAL A 74 -6.48 13.58 -24.12
N VAL A 75 -7.06 14.70 -23.69
CA VAL A 75 -6.54 15.48 -22.56
C VAL A 75 -6.54 14.63 -21.28
N LEU A 76 -7.67 13.97 -20.98
CA LEU A 76 -7.81 13.11 -19.81
C LEU A 76 -6.82 11.94 -19.87
N TYR A 77 -6.64 11.30 -21.02
CA TYR A 77 -5.68 10.21 -21.19
C TYR A 77 -4.25 10.66 -20.89
N ILE A 78 -3.84 11.80 -21.44
CA ILE A 78 -2.49 12.34 -21.22
C ILE A 78 -2.28 12.67 -19.72
N LEU A 79 -3.26 13.29 -19.08
CA LEU A 79 -3.19 13.64 -17.65
C LEU A 79 -3.12 12.40 -16.75
N LEU A 80 -3.96 11.41 -17.03
CA LEU A 80 -4.07 10.21 -16.18
C LEU A 80 -2.98 9.16 -16.50
N LYS A 81 -2.55 9.04 -17.75
CA LYS A 81 -1.52 8.06 -18.16
C LYS A 81 -0.10 8.49 -17.79
N ASN A 82 0.11 9.78 -17.50
CA ASN A 82 1.43 10.30 -17.18
C ASN A 82 1.89 9.85 -15.78
N GLN A 83 2.69 8.76 -15.74
CA GLN A 83 3.12 8.07 -14.53
C GLN A 83 4.58 8.39 -14.12
N PHE A 84 5.11 9.57 -14.44
CA PHE A 84 6.52 9.88 -14.13
C PHE A 84 6.88 9.69 -12.65
N SER A 85 6.03 10.16 -11.75
CA SER A 85 6.27 10.01 -10.30
C SER A 85 6.14 8.55 -9.83
N THR A 86 5.23 7.78 -10.43
CA THR A 86 5.09 6.35 -10.16
C THR A 86 6.34 5.57 -10.56
N ARG A 87 6.91 5.89 -11.73
CA ARG A 87 8.17 5.29 -12.19
C ARG A 87 9.32 5.56 -11.22
N LYS A 88 9.39 6.79 -10.69
CA LYS A 88 10.42 7.15 -9.70
C LYS A 88 10.29 6.30 -8.44
N VAL A 89 9.11 6.21 -7.84
CA VAL A 89 8.87 5.38 -6.64
C VAL A 89 9.15 3.91 -6.92
N ARG A 90 8.67 3.38 -8.05
CA ARG A 90 8.94 1.99 -8.46
C ARG A 90 10.43 1.69 -8.61
N ASN A 91 11.18 2.58 -9.26
CA ASN A 91 12.62 2.42 -9.44
C ASN A 91 13.37 2.51 -8.10
N LEU A 92 12.91 3.39 -7.20
CA LEU A 92 13.47 3.49 -5.85
C LEU A 92 13.23 2.20 -5.05
N TYR A 93 12.00 1.67 -5.12
CA TYR A 93 11.66 0.40 -4.48
C TYR A 93 12.47 -0.76 -5.07
N ALA A 94 12.57 -0.87 -6.39
CA ALA A 94 13.37 -1.89 -7.06
C ALA A 94 14.86 -1.83 -6.65
N LYS A 95 15.42 -0.61 -6.57
CA LYS A 95 16.80 -0.41 -6.09
C LYS A 95 16.96 -0.83 -4.63
N LYS A 96 16.02 -0.48 -3.77
CA LYS A 96 16.07 -0.88 -2.34
C LYS A 96 15.91 -2.38 -2.18
N SER A 97 14.98 -2.99 -2.91
CA SER A 97 14.81 -4.45 -2.94
C SER A 97 16.08 -5.18 -3.40
N ALA A 98 16.74 -4.70 -4.45
CA ALA A 98 18.01 -5.26 -4.89
C ALA A 98 19.12 -5.15 -3.81
N ASN A 99 19.19 -4.02 -3.11
CA ASN A 99 20.17 -3.81 -2.04
C ASN A 99 19.92 -4.70 -0.81
N THR A 100 18.69 -5.11 -0.59
CA THR A 100 18.33 -5.98 0.55
C THR A 100 18.41 -7.47 0.22
N ARG A 101 18.46 -7.83 -1.06
CA ARG A 101 18.58 -9.22 -1.51
C ARG A 101 19.72 -10.02 -0.84
N PRO A 102 20.93 -9.48 -0.61
CA PRO A 102 22.00 -10.21 0.08
C PRO A 102 21.68 -10.63 1.51
N PHE A 103 20.71 -9.97 2.16
CA PHE A 103 20.27 -10.30 3.52
C PHE A 103 19.22 -11.42 3.54
N LEU A 104 18.63 -11.74 2.39
CA LEU A 104 17.58 -12.74 2.20
C LEU A 104 18.17 -13.97 1.49
N LYS A 105 18.70 -14.91 2.27
CA LYS A 105 19.39 -16.09 1.73
C LYS A 105 18.41 -17.24 1.51
N THR A 106 18.38 -17.77 0.30
CA THR A 106 17.60 -18.97 -0.04
C THR A 106 18.16 -20.19 0.67
N ASN A 107 17.32 -20.93 1.36
CA ASN A 107 17.70 -22.21 1.96
C ASN A 107 17.70 -23.30 0.87
N LYS A 108 18.90 -23.72 0.44
CA LYS A 108 19.08 -24.71 -0.62
C LYS A 108 18.53 -26.09 -0.24
N GLN A 109 18.63 -26.48 1.04
CA GLN A 109 18.16 -27.78 1.50
C GLN A 109 16.62 -27.85 1.41
N ILE A 110 15.93 -26.81 1.86
CA ILE A 110 14.46 -26.74 1.74
C ILE A 110 14.05 -26.71 0.27
N MET A 111 14.74 -25.97 -0.58
CA MET A 111 14.45 -25.93 -2.01
C MET A 111 14.66 -27.29 -2.69
N SER A 112 15.69 -28.05 -2.34
CA SER A 112 15.91 -29.41 -2.85
C SER A 112 14.80 -30.35 -2.37
N TYR A 113 14.45 -30.31 -1.08
CA TYR A 113 13.36 -31.10 -0.53
C TYR A 113 12.00 -30.81 -1.25
N LEU A 114 11.67 -29.52 -1.45
CA LEU A 114 10.46 -29.15 -2.17
C LEU A 114 10.48 -29.62 -3.63
N HIS A 115 11.63 -29.57 -4.28
CA HIS A 115 11.79 -30.01 -5.66
C HIS A 115 11.50 -31.51 -5.82
N GLU A 116 11.96 -32.32 -4.87
CA GLU A 116 11.82 -33.78 -4.91
C GLU A 116 10.47 -34.24 -4.41
N SER A 117 9.96 -33.66 -3.32
CA SER A 117 8.79 -34.16 -2.59
C SER A 117 7.50 -33.39 -2.89
N GLU A 118 7.59 -32.07 -3.23
CA GLU A 118 6.45 -31.17 -3.37
C GLU A 118 6.62 -30.21 -4.58
N PRO A 119 6.57 -30.73 -5.83
CA PRO A 119 6.94 -29.96 -7.03
C PRO A 119 6.11 -28.68 -7.25
N ASP A 120 4.85 -28.67 -6.85
CA ASP A 120 3.98 -27.50 -7.03
C ASP A 120 4.34 -26.39 -6.02
N PHE A 121 4.63 -26.75 -4.77
CA PHE A 121 5.16 -25.80 -3.80
C PHE A 121 6.57 -25.31 -4.19
N TYR A 122 7.39 -26.16 -4.79
CA TYR A 122 8.68 -25.73 -5.35
C TYR A 122 8.52 -24.66 -6.42
N LYS A 123 7.60 -24.83 -7.37
CA LYS A 123 7.35 -23.85 -8.43
C LYS A 123 6.93 -22.51 -7.83
N LEU A 124 6.04 -22.52 -6.84
CA LEU A 124 5.58 -21.31 -6.13
C LEU A 124 6.73 -20.66 -5.37
N ALA A 125 7.47 -21.41 -4.55
CA ALA A 125 8.60 -20.92 -3.77
C ALA A 125 9.70 -20.32 -4.67
N ASN A 126 10.05 -21.00 -5.77
CA ASN A 126 11.02 -20.53 -6.74
C ASN A 126 10.55 -19.25 -7.47
N TYR A 127 9.26 -19.14 -7.78
CA TYR A 127 8.69 -17.92 -8.38
C TYR A 127 8.74 -16.75 -7.40
N VAL A 128 8.34 -16.94 -6.15
CA VAL A 128 8.37 -15.89 -5.13
C VAL A 128 9.79 -15.45 -4.84
N ASP A 129 10.73 -16.39 -4.74
CA ASP A 129 12.15 -16.07 -4.53
C ASP A 129 12.74 -15.28 -5.72
N LYS A 130 12.54 -15.75 -6.95
CA LYS A 130 13.11 -15.11 -8.14
C LYS A 130 12.44 -13.77 -8.50
N SER A 131 11.12 -13.69 -8.39
CA SER A 131 10.34 -12.50 -8.79
C SER A 131 10.18 -11.49 -7.68
N GLY A 132 9.94 -11.96 -6.45
CA GLY A 132 9.72 -11.11 -5.27
C GLY A 132 10.98 -10.84 -4.47
N GLY A 133 11.97 -11.72 -4.56
CA GLY A 133 13.19 -11.63 -3.78
C GLY A 133 13.08 -12.18 -2.36
N TYR A 134 11.98 -12.87 -2.03
CA TYR A 134 11.74 -13.43 -0.69
C TYR A 134 11.85 -14.95 -0.73
N PRO A 135 12.86 -15.52 -0.09
CA PRO A 135 13.10 -16.95 -0.09
C PRO A 135 12.13 -17.69 0.82
N VAL A 136 11.95 -18.99 0.55
CA VAL A 136 11.29 -19.90 1.48
C VAL A 136 12.14 -20.05 2.73
N CYS A 137 11.48 -20.05 3.89
CA CYS A 137 12.10 -20.24 5.21
C CYS A 137 11.60 -21.55 5.83
N GLY A 138 12.50 -22.24 6.53
CA GLY A 138 12.16 -23.27 7.51
C GLY A 138 12.07 -22.66 8.91
N ASN A 139 12.07 -23.53 9.91
CA ASN A 139 12.21 -23.11 11.31
C ASN A 139 11.21 -22.01 11.70
N THR A 140 10.00 -22.12 11.20
CA THR A 140 8.96 -21.10 11.38
C THR A 140 7.67 -21.76 11.83
N GLU A 141 7.24 -21.41 13.01
CA GLU A 141 5.91 -21.75 13.51
C GLU A 141 4.87 -20.79 12.90
N VAL A 142 3.74 -21.35 12.50
CA VAL A 142 2.64 -20.57 11.90
C VAL A 142 1.35 -20.85 12.64
N THR A 143 0.76 -19.81 13.22
CA THR A 143 -0.59 -19.84 13.80
C THR A 143 -1.58 -19.18 12.85
N TYR A 144 -2.62 -19.91 12.44
CA TYR A 144 -3.67 -19.38 11.59
C TYR A 144 -4.85 -18.86 12.41
N PHE A 145 -5.33 -17.67 12.07
CA PHE A 145 -6.52 -17.07 12.66
C PHE A 145 -7.65 -17.00 11.63
N PRO A 146 -8.73 -17.73 11.83
CA PRO A 146 -9.88 -17.71 10.92
C PRO A 146 -10.72 -16.42 11.02
N LEU A 147 -10.54 -15.65 12.08
CA LEU A 147 -11.27 -14.42 12.38
C LEU A 147 -10.35 -13.30 12.85
N GLY A 148 -10.76 -12.05 12.60
CA GLY A 148 -10.02 -10.87 13.01
C GLY A 148 -9.94 -10.70 14.52
N GLU A 149 -10.97 -11.12 15.27
CA GLU A 149 -11.03 -11.07 16.71
C GLU A 149 -9.92 -11.93 17.38
N ASP A 150 -9.67 -13.11 16.85
CA ASP A 150 -8.64 -14.01 17.38
C ASP A 150 -7.24 -13.45 17.11
N LYS A 151 -7.02 -12.94 15.88
CA LYS A 151 -5.78 -12.22 15.55
C LYS A 151 -5.57 -11.02 16.47
N TYR A 152 -6.61 -10.25 16.75
CA TYR A 152 -6.53 -9.04 17.58
C TYR A 152 -6.07 -9.35 18.99
N LYS A 153 -6.66 -10.37 19.64
CA LYS A 153 -6.25 -10.83 20.98
C LYS A 153 -4.76 -11.21 21.02
N ALA A 154 -4.34 -12.08 20.10
CA ALA A 154 -2.94 -12.50 19.98
C ALA A 154 -2.00 -11.31 19.73
N MET A 155 -2.43 -10.35 18.89
CA MET A 155 -1.66 -9.15 18.59
C MET A 155 -1.43 -8.27 19.81
N LEU A 156 -2.44 -8.05 20.66
CA LEU A 156 -2.29 -7.28 21.90
C LEU A 156 -1.32 -7.97 22.86
N GLU A 157 -1.42 -9.30 23.00
CA GLU A 157 -0.52 -10.08 23.86
C GLU A 157 0.94 -9.99 23.42
N GLU A 158 1.22 -10.12 22.12
CA GLU A 158 2.58 -10.04 21.59
C GLU A 158 3.13 -8.60 21.62
N LEU A 159 2.30 -7.58 21.36
CA LEU A 159 2.70 -6.18 21.48
C LEU A 159 3.14 -5.83 22.91
N GLN A 160 2.47 -6.38 23.94
CA GLN A 160 2.86 -6.17 25.33
C GLN A 160 4.21 -6.78 25.69
N LYS A 161 4.67 -7.82 24.98
CA LYS A 161 5.95 -8.48 25.18
C LYS A 161 7.13 -7.78 24.53
N ALA A 162 6.89 -6.82 23.62
CA ALA A 162 7.92 -6.13 22.85
C ALA A 162 9.00 -5.51 23.76
N GLN A 163 10.28 -5.69 23.40
CA GLN A 163 11.44 -5.22 24.15
C GLN A 163 12.38 -4.32 23.34
N GLU A 164 12.54 -4.58 22.04
CA GLU A 164 13.51 -3.89 21.19
C GLU A 164 12.81 -2.98 20.17
N PHE A 165 11.91 -3.54 19.35
CA PHE A 165 11.22 -2.74 18.34
C PHE A 165 9.85 -3.30 17.93
N ILE A 166 8.99 -2.39 17.46
CA ILE A 166 7.68 -2.68 16.87
C ILE A 166 7.59 -1.97 15.51
N PHE A 167 7.38 -2.73 14.44
CA PHE A 167 7.14 -2.21 13.10
C PHE A 167 5.73 -2.54 12.64
N MET A 168 4.95 -1.52 12.30
CA MET A 168 3.57 -1.66 11.82
C MET A 168 3.38 -1.00 10.47
N GLU A 169 2.80 -1.74 9.53
CA GLU A 169 2.46 -1.26 8.18
C GLU A 169 1.04 -1.71 7.84
N TYR A 170 0.13 -0.73 7.71
CA TYR A 170 -1.29 -1.00 7.51
C TYR A 170 -1.92 -0.08 6.47
N PHE A 171 -2.86 -0.65 5.70
CA PHE A 171 -3.62 0.14 4.71
C PHE A 171 -4.66 1.02 5.39
N ILE A 172 -5.48 0.45 6.28
CA ILE A 172 -6.51 1.19 7.04
C ILE A 172 -6.15 1.17 8.51
N ILE A 173 -6.17 2.37 9.12
CA ILE A 173 -6.25 2.57 10.56
C ILE A 173 -7.44 3.48 10.81
N ASP A 174 -8.41 3.03 11.62
CA ASP A 174 -9.59 3.79 12.03
C ASP A 174 -9.53 4.08 13.53
N ASP A 175 -9.91 5.30 13.95
CA ASP A 175 -9.94 5.70 15.35
C ASP A 175 -11.13 5.06 16.08
N GLY A 176 -11.07 3.73 16.21
CA GLY A 176 -12.00 2.87 16.92
C GLY A 176 -11.41 2.25 18.19
N GLU A 177 -12.15 1.31 18.79
CA GLU A 177 -11.74 0.55 19.99
C GLU A 177 -10.43 -0.20 19.74
N MET A 178 -10.35 -0.95 18.63
CA MET A 178 -9.16 -1.71 18.23
C MET A 178 -7.90 -0.85 18.19
N TRP A 179 -7.97 0.30 17.52
CA TRP A 179 -6.80 1.18 17.40
C TRP A 179 -6.43 1.83 18.72
N ARG A 180 -7.40 2.26 19.53
CA ARG A 180 -7.14 2.94 20.81
C ARG A 180 -6.39 2.03 21.79
N GLU A 181 -6.70 0.76 21.82
CA GLU A 181 -5.97 -0.20 22.65
C GLU A 181 -4.55 -0.43 22.11
N ILE A 182 -4.40 -0.63 20.80
CA ILE A 182 -3.10 -0.80 20.17
C ILE A 182 -2.21 0.43 20.39
N VAL A 183 -2.71 1.63 20.07
CA VAL A 183 -1.89 2.85 20.18
C VAL A 183 -1.48 3.15 21.63
N LYS A 184 -2.30 2.80 22.59
CA LYS A 184 -1.94 2.90 24.02
C LYS A 184 -0.69 2.08 24.32
N ILE A 185 -0.65 0.81 23.88
CA ILE A 185 0.52 -0.06 24.07
C ILE A 185 1.73 0.50 23.32
N LEU A 186 1.55 0.95 22.07
CA LEU A 186 2.65 1.54 21.27
C LEU A 186 3.29 2.75 21.98
N LEU A 187 2.47 3.62 22.57
CA LEU A 187 2.93 4.79 23.29
C LEU A 187 3.62 4.44 24.61
N GLU A 188 3.12 3.44 25.33
CA GLU A 188 3.76 2.92 26.55
C GLU A 188 5.12 2.31 26.21
N LYS A 189 5.22 1.52 25.13
CA LYS A 189 6.46 0.91 24.67
C LYS A 189 7.46 1.96 24.18
N ALA A 190 7.03 2.96 23.41
CA ALA A 190 7.89 4.04 22.97
C ALA A 190 8.47 4.83 24.16
N LYS A 191 7.67 5.10 25.20
CA LYS A 191 8.14 5.74 26.44
C LYS A 191 9.15 4.86 27.20
N ALA A 192 9.01 3.55 27.12
CA ALA A 192 9.94 2.60 27.72
C ALA A 192 11.25 2.40 26.92
N GLY A 193 11.41 3.10 25.79
CA GLY A 193 12.61 3.05 24.95
C GLY A 193 12.54 2.05 23.78
N VAL A 194 11.44 1.33 23.61
CA VAL A 194 11.23 0.44 22.45
C VAL A 194 11.09 1.29 21.18
N GLU A 195 11.78 0.90 20.11
CA GLU A 195 11.66 1.61 18.83
C GLU A 195 10.33 1.29 18.14
N VAL A 196 9.41 2.25 18.05
CA VAL A 196 8.12 2.06 17.39
C VAL A 196 8.11 2.79 16.06
N ARG A 197 7.92 2.06 14.96
CA ARG A 197 7.71 2.60 13.61
C ARG A 197 6.32 2.25 13.10
N LEU A 198 5.58 3.26 12.70
CA LEU A 198 4.25 3.12 12.09
C LEU A 198 4.26 3.69 10.67
N LEU A 199 3.87 2.87 9.71
CA LEU A 199 3.62 3.26 8.34
C LEU A 199 2.16 2.96 7.99
N TYR A 200 1.41 3.94 7.50
CA TYR A 200 0.04 3.71 7.03
C TYR A 200 -0.23 4.39 5.69
N ASP A 201 -1.19 3.83 4.95
CA ASP A 201 -1.58 4.40 3.65
C ASP A 201 -2.37 5.70 3.82
N GLY A 202 -1.96 6.72 3.06
CA GLY A 202 -2.56 8.04 3.16
C GLY A 202 -4.00 8.13 2.65
N MET A 203 -4.47 7.23 1.78
CA MET A 203 -5.86 7.20 1.33
C MET A 203 -6.70 6.26 2.19
N GLY A 204 -6.16 5.10 2.54
CA GLY A 204 -6.85 4.12 3.39
C GLY A 204 -7.23 4.67 4.76
N SER A 205 -6.39 5.56 5.31
CA SER A 205 -6.58 6.16 6.64
C SER A 205 -6.96 7.65 6.61
N GLN A 206 -7.25 8.21 5.43
CA GLN A 206 -7.46 9.65 5.22
C GLN A 206 -8.66 10.23 5.99
N PHE A 207 -9.74 9.45 6.07
CA PHE A 207 -11.02 9.92 6.64
C PHE A 207 -11.32 9.28 7.99
N THR A 208 -10.44 8.41 8.45
CA THR A 208 -10.63 7.58 9.65
C THR A 208 -9.74 8.03 10.80
N LEU A 209 -8.65 8.75 10.50
CA LEU A 209 -7.76 9.32 11.51
C LEU A 209 -7.94 10.84 11.63
N PRO A 210 -7.72 11.41 12.85
CA PRO A 210 -7.79 12.85 13.07
C PRO A 210 -6.76 13.64 12.22
N PHE A 211 -7.07 14.90 11.97
CA PHE A 211 -6.15 15.79 11.27
C PHE A 211 -4.80 15.91 12.01
N ARG A 212 -3.69 15.88 11.27
CA ARG A 212 -2.30 15.90 11.80
C ARG A 212 -1.95 14.73 12.72
N TYR A 213 -2.61 13.59 12.57
CA TYR A 213 -2.42 12.44 13.44
C TYR A 213 -0.97 11.94 13.44
N LYS A 214 -0.30 11.91 12.29
CA LYS A 214 1.14 11.63 12.17
C LYS A 214 1.96 12.47 13.17
N LYS A 215 1.73 13.80 13.18
CA LYS A 215 2.45 14.69 14.09
C LYS A 215 2.18 14.36 15.54
N LYS A 216 0.91 14.12 15.90
CA LYS A 216 0.53 13.75 17.26
C LYS A 216 1.27 12.50 17.76
N LEU A 217 1.42 11.48 16.91
CA LEU A 217 2.17 10.26 17.26
C LEU A 217 3.68 10.52 17.34
N THR A 218 4.22 11.31 16.43
CA THR A 218 5.66 11.64 16.42
C THR A 218 6.06 12.46 17.66
N ASP A 219 5.23 13.42 18.06
CA ASP A 219 5.46 14.21 19.28
C ASP A 219 5.42 13.35 20.55
N GLN A 220 4.87 12.11 20.48
CA GLN A 220 4.80 11.13 21.58
C GLN A 220 5.84 10.00 21.45
N GLY A 221 6.82 10.13 20.56
CA GLY A 221 7.94 9.19 20.44
C GLY A 221 7.75 8.07 19.41
N VAL A 222 6.60 7.98 18.73
CA VAL A 222 6.37 7.00 17.66
C VAL A 222 6.90 7.55 16.34
N LYS A 223 7.86 6.88 15.71
CA LYS A 223 8.30 7.22 14.33
C LYS A 223 7.16 6.89 13.37
N CYS A 224 6.50 7.91 12.80
CA CYS A 224 5.31 7.72 11.98
C CYS A 224 5.51 8.27 10.56
N LEU A 225 5.21 7.45 9.56
CA LEU A 225 5.22 7.83 8.13
C LEU A 225 3.86 7.56 7.48
N VAL A 226 3.58 8.29 6.41
CA VAL A 226 2.35 8.13 5.62
C VAL A 226 2.76 7.81 4.19
N PHE A 227 2.32 6.65 3.69
CA PHE A 227 2.51 6.26 2.31
C PHE A 227 1.58 7.08 1.41
N ASN A 228 2.14 7.72 0.39
CA ASN A 228 1.42 8.46 -0.66
C ASN A 228 0.21 9.24 -0.12
N PRO A 229 0.43 10.29 0.70
CA PRO A 229 -0.63 11.09 1.28
C PRO A 229 -1.56 11.60 0.18
N PHE A 230 -2.87 11.59 0.46
CA PHE A 230 -3.84 12.10 -0.49
C PHE A 230 -3.58 13.58 -0.81
N ARG A 231 -3.45 13.88 -2.10
CA ARG A 231 -3.39 15.24 -2.63
C ARG A 231 -4.50 15.40 -3.64
N PRO A 232 -5.32 16.44 -3.57
CA PRO A 232 -6.38 16.68 -4.55
C PRO A 232 -5.76 17.07 -5.89
N MET A 233 -5.37 16.08 -6.69
CA MET A 233 -4.79 16.24 -8.03
C MET A 233 -5.34 15.14 -8.93
N LEU A 234 -5.61 15.47 -10.20
CA LEU A 234 -5.90 14.50 -11.25
C LEU A 234 -4.60 13.76 -11.61
N SER A 235 -4.31 12.72 -10.87
CA SER A 235 -3.09 11.92 -11.09
C SER A 235 -3.31 10.46 -10.70
N THR A 236 -2.92 9.56 -11.58
CA THR A 236 -2.92 8.10 -11.33
C THR A 236 -1.97 7.68 -10.21
N ILE A 237 -1.07 8.57 -9.76
CA ILE A 237 -0.22 8.35 -8.59
C ILE A 237 -1.07 8.00 -7.36
N GLN A 238 -2.26 8.60 -7.25
CA GLN A 238 -3.19 8.35 -6.16
C GLN A 238 -3.69 6.89 -6.11
N ASN A 239 -3.60 6.15 -7.24
CA ASN A 239 -4.00 4.74 -7.31
C ASN A 239 -2.91 3.79 -6.76
N ASN A 240 -1.67 4.26 -6.59
CA ASN A 240 -0.63 3.46 -5.96
C ASN A 240 -0.82 3.51 -4.45
N ARG A 241 -1.33 2.42 -3.90
CA ARG A 241 -1.63 2.26 -2.47
C ARG A 241 -0.77 1.16 -1.87
N ASP A 242 -0.45 1.35 -0.60
CA ASP A 242 0.18 0.30 0.19
C ASP A 242 -0.90 -0.52 0.89
N HIS A 243 -1.21 -1.69 0.31
CA HIS A 243 -2.28 -2.55 0.80
C HIS A 243 -1.79 -3.65 1.76
N ARG A 244 -0.54 -3.56 2.21
CA ARG A 244 0.04 -4.54 3.15
C ARG A 244 -0.50 -4.35 4.55
N LYS A 245 -0.56 -5.44 5.32
CA LYS A 245 -0.87 -5.48 6.73
C LYS A 245 0.20 -6.31 7.40
N ILE A 246 1.22 -5.64 7.90
CA ILE A 246 2.41 -6.25 8.51
C ILE A 246 2.58 -5.68 9.90
N LEU A 247 2.76 -6.56 10.88
CA LEU A 247 3.27 -6.21 12.19
C LEU A 247 4.48 -7.09 12.46
N VAL A 248 5.60 -6.50 12.85
CA VAL A 248 6.79 -7.22 13.31
C VAL A 248 7.15 -6.74 14.69
N ILE A 249 7.47 -7.69 15.59
CA ILE A 249 7.86 -7.43 16.98
C ILE A 249 9.20 -8.11 17.22
N ASP A 250 10.21 -7.33 17.58
CA ASP A 250 11.56 -7.77 17.96
C ASP A 250 12.23 -8.73 16.97
N GLY A 251 11.80 -8.73 15.69
CA GLY A 251 12.27 -9.67 14.68
C GLY A 251 11.87 -11.14 14.90
N ASN A 252 11.17 -11.45 15.99
CA ASN A 252 10.82 -12.81 16.43
C ASN A 252 9.36 -13.17 16.13
N VAL A 253 8.46 -12.19 16.05
CA VAL A 253 7.04 -12.39 15.78
C VAL A 253 6.61 -11.52 14.60
N ALA A 254 5.85 -12.08 13.66
CA ALA A 254 5.21 -11.31 12.62
C ALA A 254 3.74 -11.69 12.46
N PHE A 255 2.89 -10.70 12.18
CA PHE A 255 1.51 -10.90 11.77
C PHE A 255 1.31 -10.41 10.34
N ASN A 256 0.58 -11.18 9.55
CA ASN A 256 0.17 -10.82 8.19
C ASN A 256 -1.24 -11.33 7.91
N GLY A 257 -1.92 -10.76 6.90
CA GLY A 257 -3.25 -11.21 6.49
C GLY A 257 -4.09 -10.08 5.90
N GLY A 258 -5.41 -10.28 5.85
CA GLY A 258 -6.36 -9.32 5.31
C GLY A 258 -6.84 -8.27 6.33
N VAL A 259 -6.76 -8.59 7.63
CA VAL A 259 -7.30 -7.79 8.74
C VAL A 259 -6.58 -6.46 8.90
N ASN A 260 -7.26 -5.33 8.65
CA ASN A 260 -6.78 -3.98 8.97
C ASN A 260 -6.99 -3.63 10.45
N ILE A 261 -6.64 -2.40 10.82
CA ILE A 261 -6.83 -1.86 12.17
C ILE A 261 -8.10 -0.99 12.18
N ALA A 262 -9.25 -1.64 12.25
CA ALA A 262 -10.54 -0.99 12.34
C ALA A 262 -11.59 -1.93 12.95
N ASP A 263 -12.56 -1.36 13.64
CA ASP A 263 -13.52 -2.09 14.46
C ASP A 263 -14.43 -3.05 13.67
N GLU A 264 -14.65 -2.78 12.37
CA GLU A 264 -15.36 -3.72 11.51
C GLU A 264 -14.63 -5.06 11.32
N TYR A 265 -13.30 -5.08 11.33
CA TYR A 265 -12.52 -6.32 11.14
C TYR A 265 -12.52 -7.22 12.39
N ILE A 266 -12.92 -6.68 13.53
CA ILE A 266 -13.07 -7.42 14.79
C ILE A 266 -14.54 -7.50 15.24
N ASN A 267 -15.48 -7.20 14.34
CA ASN A 267 -16.93 -7.24 14.56
C ASN A 267 -17.44 -6.42 15.75
N ARG A 268 -16.71 -5.34 16.12
CA ARG A 268 -17.16 -4.33 17.11
C ARG A 268 -18.05 -3.27 16.46
N LYS A 269 -18.00 -3.17 15.14
CA LYS A 269 -18.83 -2.28 14.32
C LYS A 269 -19.34 -3.05 13.11
N GLU A 270 -20.65 -3.20 13.01
CA GLU A 270 -21.26 -3.80 11.83
C GLU A 270 -21.26 -2.78 10.68
N ARG A 271 -20.67 -3.15 9.54
CA ARG A 271 -20.62 -2.33 8.33
C ARG A 271 -21.34 -2.98 7.15
N PHE A 272 -21.12 -4.28 6.95
CA PHE A 272 -21.69 -5.09 5.86
C PHE A 272 -22.14 -6.48 6.36
N GLY A 273 -22.60 -6.60 7.59
CA GLY A 273 -22.81 -7.84 8.29
C GLY A 273 -21.57 -8.32 9.03
N HIS A 274 -21.56 -9.58 9.47
CA HIS A 274 -20.41 -10.16 10.16
C HIS A 274 -19.19 -10.22 9.23
N TRP A 275 -18.13 -9.53 9.60
CA TRP A 275 -16.90 -9.48 8.81
C TRP A 275 -16.05 -10.71 9.08
N LYS A 276 -15.73 -11.44 8.02
CA LYS A 276 -14.83 -12.59 8.08
C LYS A 276 -13.58 -12.28 7.26
N ASP A 277 -12.46 -12.17 7.94
CA ASP A 277 -11.13 -12.01 7.34
C ASP A 277 -10.13 -12.85 8.11
N THR A 278 -9.02 -13.20 7.49
CA THR A 278 -8.06 -14.16 8.03
C THR A 278 -6.69 -13.53 8.23
N ALA A 279 -5.93 -14.10 9.15
CA ALA A 279 -4.55 -13.69 9.37
C ALA A 279 -3.68 -14.90 9.79
N VAL A 280 -2.38 -14.68 9.75
CA VAL A 280 -1.38 -15.61 10.29
C VAL A 280 -0.44 -14.88 11.22
N MET A 281 0.03 -15.57 12.25
CA MET A 281 1.16 -15.19 13.07
C MET A 281 2.31 -16.15 12.78
N LEU A 282 3.50 -15.61 12.61
CA LEU A 282 4.73 -16.38 12.40
C LEU A 282 5.68 -16.13 13.57
N LYS A 283 6.39 -17.20 13.97
CA LYS A 283 7.52 -17.13 14.92
C LYS A 283 8.70 -17.90 14.33
N GLY A 284 9.88 -17.29 14.31
CA GLY A 284 11.10 -17.90 13.76
C GLY A 284 11.60 -17.24 12.48
N ASP A 285 12.36 -17.99 11.65
CA ASP A 285 13.15 -17.46 10.53
C ASP A 285 12.34 -16.69 9.50
N GLY A 286 11.07 -17.06 9.27
CA GLY A 286 10.17 -16.40 8.32
C GLY A 286 9.85 -14.96 8.67
N VAL A 287 9.99 -14.56 9.94
CA VAL A 287 9.77 -13.19 10.41
C VAL A 287 10.74 -12.21 9.75
N TRP A 288 11.97 -12.67 9.45
CA TRP A 288 12.97 -11.85 8.79
C TRP A 288 12.52 -11.34 7.41
N ASN A 289 11.80 -12.14 6.66
CA ASN A 289 11.25 -11.69 5.38
C ASN A 289 10.30 -10.48 5.56
N PHE A 290 9.43 -10.52 6.57
CA PHE A 290 8.50 -9.41 6.88
C PHE A 290 9.24 -8.18 7.44
N THR A 291 10.25 -8.39 8.27
CA THR A 291 11.14 -7.30 8.73
C THR A 291 11.76 -6.58 7.55
N MET A 292 12.31 -7.32 6.59
CA MET A 292 12.92 -6.73 5.40
C MET A 292 11.89 -6.06 4.48
N MET A 293 10.68 -6.59 4.34
CA MET A 293 9.59 -5.96 3.59
C MET A 293 9.25 -4.58 4.16
N PHE A 294 9.10 -4.50 5.49
CA PHE A 294 8.83 -3.25 6.17
C PHE A 294 9.98 -2.25 6.00
N LEU A 295 11.22 -2.66 6.26
CA LEU A 295 12.38 -1.78 6.17
C LEU A 295 12.58 -1.23 4.76
N GLN A 296 12.38 -2.02 3.72
CA GLN A 296 12.43 -1.56 2.32
C GLN A 296 11.44 -0.43 2.07
N MET A 297 10.18 -0.59 2.48
CA MET A 297 9.17 0.43 2.29
C MET A 297 9.44 1.66 3.16
N TRP A 298 9.84 1.44 4.40
CA TRP A 298 10.23 2.53 5.30
C TRP A 298 11.32 3.41 4.67
N GLU A 299 12.40 2.80 4.16
CA GLU A 299 13.48 3.51 3.50
C GLU A 299 13.07 4.23 2.21
N VAL A 300 12.14 3.66 1.44
CA VAL A 300 11.60 4.30 0.22
C VAL A 300 10.85 5.59 0.57
N ILE A 301 10.13 5.60 1.69
CA ILE A 301 9.28 6.74 2.09
C ILE A 301 10.05 7.77 2.90
N SER A 302 10.90 7.35 3.85
CA SER A 302 11.70 8.26 4.68
C SER A 302 12.87 8.89 3.91
N GLY A 303 13.44 8.16 2.96
CA GLY A 303 14.72 8.49 2.32
C GLY A 303 15.94 8.08 3.14
N ASP A 304 15.76 7.64 4.38
CA ASP A 304 16.84 7.24 5.26
C ASP A 304 17.46 5.90 4.83
N LYS A 305 18.66 5.63 5.29
CA LYS A 305 19.28 4.31 5.20
C LYS A 305 19.16 3.63 6.56
N THR A 306 18.73 2.39 6.55
CA THR A 306 18.62 1.56 7.75
C THR A 306 19.76 0.55 7.77
N GLU A 307 20.38 0.35 8.92
CA GLU A 307 21.32 -0.73 9.13
C GLU A 307 20.56 -2.03 9.43
N ASN A 308 20.22 -2.76 8.36
CA ASN A 308 19.29 -3.89 8.42
C ASN A 308 19.68 -4.97 9.44
N ASN A 309 20.98 -5.21 9.64
CA ASN A 309 21.46 -6.25 10.58
C ASN A 309 21.09 -5.98 12.04
N MET A 310 20.81 -4.71 12.42
CA MET A 310 20.39 -4.36 13.78
C MET A 310 19.04 -4.99 14.16
N TYR A 311 18.22 -5.35 13.17
CA TYR A 311 16.88 -5.91 13.39
C TYR A 311 16.80 -7.41 13.16
N ARG A 312 17.96 -8.07 13.08
CA ARG A 312 17.98 -9.54 13.06
C ARG A 312 17.62 -10.08 14.43
N PRO A 313 16.78 -11.14 14.48
CA PRO A 313 16.52 -11.81 15.75
C PRO A 313 17.84 -12.29 16.38
N THR A 314 17.94 -12.14 17.68
CA THR A 314 19.11 -12.52 18.48
C THR A 314 19.03 -13.97 18.99
N VAL A 315 17.98 -14.72 18.64
CA VAL A 315 17.74 -16.09 19.09
C VAL A 315 17.90 -17.10 17.97
#